data_a82b5f1cbf650e3129598611a8804de8
#
_entry.id   a82b5f1cbf650e3129598611a8804de8
#
_cell.length_a   1.000
_cell.length_b   1.000
_cell.length_c   1.000
_cell.angle_alpha   90.00
_cell.angle_beta   90.00
_cell.angle_gamma   90.00
#
_symmetry.space_group_name_H-M   'P 1'
#
loop_
_entity.id
_entity.type
_entity.pdbx_description
1 polymer ?
#
loop_
_entity_poly.entity_id
_entity_poly.type
_entity_poly.pdbx_seq_one_letter_code
_entity_poly.pdbx_strand_id
1 'polypeptide(L)'
;VLADVMWFAQEEFAPVAMVDLATLTGAVIVALGHENAGVFSNDDALAGALTKAASAEGEGAWRLPLAPAYDEKLKSRIADMKNVGGRDAGSITAAQFLKRFVQDGVAWAHLDIAGTASRKEAAGLAPAGATGWGVLTLDRWIADGYEG
;
A
#
# COMPACT_ATOMS: atom_id res chain seq x y z
N VAL A 1 12.01 6.20 -6.93
CA VAL A 1 12.63 5.35 -5.88
C VAL A 1 11.79 4.10 -5.61
N LEU A 2 10.53 4.20 -5.11
CA LEU A 2 9.74 3.00 -4.77
C LEU A 2 9.51 2.10 -5.98
N ALA A 3 9.10 2.65 -7.12
CA ALA A 3 8.91 1.90 -8.36
C ALA A 3 10.20 1.17 -8.82
N ASP A 4 11.36 1.81 -8.67
CA ASP A 4 12.64 1.21 -9.03
C ASP A 4 12.99 0.03 -8.11
N VAL A 5 12.73 0.18 -6.80
CA VAL A 5 12.95 -0.89 -5.82
C VAL A 5 12.01 -2.07 -6.07
N MET A 6 10.73 -1.80 -6.38
CA MET A 6 9.76 -2.84 -6.71
C MET A 6 10.17 -3.60 -7.97
N TRP A 7 10.62 -2.89 -9.01
CA TRP A 7 11.11 -3.53 -10.23
C TRP A 7 12.34 -4.39 -9.96
N PHE A 8 13.33 -3.84 -9.27
CA PHE A 8 14.55 -4.56 -8.89
C PHE A 8 14.24 -5.83 -8.09
N ALA A 9 13.34 -5.74 -7.09
CA ALA A 9 12.97 -6.87 -6.26
C ALA A 9 12.36 -8.02 -7.07
N GLN A 10 11.56 -7.71 -8.09
CA GLN A 10 10.96 -8.72 -8.97
C GLN A 10 12.00 -9.39 -9.87
N GLU A 11 12.93 -8.60 -10.45
CA GLU A 11 14.00 -9.12 -11.31
C GLU A 11 14.99 -10.01 -10.52
N GLU A 12 15.32 -9.62 -9.29
CA GLU A 12 16.35 -10.31 -8.50
C GLU A 12 15.79 -11.51 -7.72
N PHE A 13 14.58 -11.40 -7.17
CA PHE A 13 14.08 -12.40 -6.21
C PHE A 13 12.90 -13.22 -6.73
N ALA A 14 12.29 -12.83 -7.86
CA ALA A 14 11.10 -13.50 -8.43
C ALA A 14 10.03 -13.84 -7.36
N PRO A 15 9.55 -12.86 -6.59
CA PRO A 15 8.66 -13.10 -5.46
C PRO A 15 7.31 -13.66 -5.89
N VAL A 16 6.73 -14.55 -5.09
CA VAL A 16 5.34 -15.03 -5.28
C VAL A 16 4.30 -13.98 -4.87
N ALA A 17 4.67 -13.13 -3.92
CA ALA A 17 3.88 -11.97 -3.50
C ALA A 17 4.81 -10.84 -3.07
N MET A 18 4.37 -9.61 -3.27
CA MET A 18 5.12 -8.40 -2.89
C MET A 18 4.21 -7.44 -2.15
N VAL A 19 4.68 -6.95 -1.01
CA VAL A 19 3.99 -5.91 -0.23
C VAL A 19 4.95 -4.76 0.01
N ASP A 20 4.51 -3.56 -0.30
CA ASP A 20 5.26 -2.34 0.02
C ASP A 20 4.47 -1.43 0.95
N LEU A 21 5.18 -0.72 1.83
CA LEU A 21 4.64 0.26 2.74
C LEU A 21 5.33 1.60 2.49
N ALA A 22 4.53 2.65 2.34
CA ALA A 22 5.07 4.01 2.23
C ALA A 22 4.11 5.04 2.81
N THR A 23 4.66 6.12 3.33
CA THR A 23 3.90 7.36 3.63
C THR A 23 3.75 8.14 2.33
N LEU A 24 2.96 7.56 1.39
CA LEU A 24 3.01 7.97 -0.01
C LEU A 24 2.23 9.24 -0.27
N THR A 25 1.01 9.37 0.31
CA THR A 25 0.12 10.48 -0.08
C THR A 25 -0.54 11.17 1.11
N GLY A 26 -0.64 12.49 1.02
CA GLY A 26 -1.56 13.24 1.90
C GLY A 26 -3.04 12.96 1.59
N ALA A 27 -3.34 12.45 0.40
CA ALA A 27 -4.71 12.14 -0.01
C ALA A 27 -5.32 10.98 0.78
N VAL A 28 -4.53 9.99 1.19
CA VAL A 28 -5.01 8.90 2.05
C VAL A 28 -5.43 9.42 3.42
N ILE A 29 -4.73 10.42 3.96
CA ILE A 29 -5.11 11.06 5.25
C ILE A 29 -6.45 11.78 5.11
N VAL A 30 -6.71 12.44 3.99
CA VAL A 30 -8.00 13.09 3.72
C VAL A 30 -9.13 12.05 3.61
N ALA A 31 -8.85 10.87 3.06
CA ALA A 31 -9.84 9.81 2.86
C ALA A 31 -10.11 8.98 4.13
N LEU A 32 -9.07 8.61 4.87
CA LEU A 32 -9.14 7.60 5.93
C LEU A 32 -8.69 8.13 7.31
N GLY A 33 -8.26 9.39 7.39
CA GLY A 33 -7.76 9.98 8.63
C GLY A 33 -6.44 9.34 9.10
N HIS A 34 -6.34 9.17 10.40
CA HIS A 34 -5.22 8.51 11.08
C HIS A 34 -5.60 7.12 11.63
N GLU A 35 -6.81 6.66 11.31
CA GLU A 35 -7.41 5.44 11.83
C GLU A 35 -7.07 4.22 10.98
N ASN A 36 -6.98 4.42 9.65
CA ASN A 36 -6.74 3.32 8.72
C ASN A 36 -5.63 3.64 7.73
N ALA A 37 -4.78 2.66 7.45
CA ALA A 37 -3.93 2.66 6.27
C ALA A 37 -4.74 2.34 5.02
N GLY A 38 -4.38 2.91 3.87
CA GLY A 38 -4.99 2.57 2.60
C GLY A 38 -4.35 1.31 2.01
N VAL A 39 -5.15 0.30 1.70
CA VAL A 39 -4.69 -0.94 1.06
C VAL A 39 -5.08 -0.93 -0.42
N PHE A 40 -4.11 -1.07 -1.30
CA PHE A 40 -4.29 -1.20 -2.74
C PHE A 40 -3.65 -2.50 -3.20
N SER A 41 -4.34 -3.28 -4.03
CA SER A 41 -3.80 -4.56 -4.49
C SER A 41 -4.37 -4.94 -5.87
N ASN A 42 -3.57 -5.65 -6.65
CA ASN A 42 -3.97 -6.30 -7.88
C ASN A 42 -4.54 -7.71 -7.64
N ASP A 43 -4.49 -8.20 -6.39
CA ASP A 43 -4.93 -9.54 -5.99
C ASP A 43 -5.90 -9.48 -4.82
N ASP A 44 -7.09 -10.06 -4.97
CA ASP A 44 -8.15 -10.03 -3.97
C ASP A 44 -7.84 -10.89 -2.74
N ALA A 45 -7.15 -12.02 -2.95
CA ALA A 45 -6.78 -12.91 -1.86
C ALA A 45 -5.72 -12.27 -0.96
N LEU A 46 -4.69 -11.65 -1.57
CA LEU A 46 -3.66 -10.91 -0.85
C LEU A 46 -4.25 -9.73 -0.07
N ALA A 47 -5.11 -8.93 -0.71
CA ALA A 47 -5.78 -7.81 -0.03
C ALA A 47 -6.63 -8.28 1.16
N GLY A 48 -7.37 -9.38 0.98
CA GLY A 48 -8.19 -9.98 2.03
C GLY A 48 -7.35 -10.51 3.20
N ALA A 49 -6.23 -11.18 2.90
CA ALA A 49 -5.32 -11.70 3.93
C ALA A 49 -4.69 -10.56 4.75
N LEU A 50 -4.20 -9.50 4.09
CA LEU A 50 -3.61 -8.35 4.77
C LEU A 50 -4.63 -7.59 5.64
N THR A 51 -5.84 -7.34 5.14
CA THR A 51 -6.87 -6.65 5.93
C THR A 51 -7.36 -7.50 7.10
N LYS A 52 -7.42 -8.82 6.94
CA LYS A 52 -7.74 -9.76 8.03
C LYS A 52 -6.65 -9.75 9.10
N ALA A 53 -5.38 -9.82 8.70
CA ALA A 53 -4.25 -9.76 9.63
C ALA A 53 -4.23 -8.43 10.40
N ALA A 54 -4.40 -7.30 9.70
CA ALA A 54 -4.47 -5.99 10.32
C ALA A 54 -5.59 -5.91 11.38
N SER A 55 -6.77 -6.40 11.04
CA SER A 55 -7.91 -6.44 11.97
C SER A 55 -7.63 -7.30 13.20
N ALA A 56 -6.96 -8.45 13.03
CA ALA A 56 -6.62 -9.34 14.15
C ALA A 56 -5.63 -8.69 15.13
N GLU A 57 -4.73 -7.87 14.62
CA GLU A 57 -3.72 -7.17 15.42
C GLU A 57 -4.18 -5.77 15.90
N GLY A 58 -5.41 -5.37 15.57
CA GLY A 58 -5.94 -4.05 15.95
C GLY A 58 -5.31 -2.89 15.18
N GLU A 59 -4.66 -3.16 14.06
CA GLU A 59 -4.15 -2.17 13.12
C GLU A 59 -5.21 -1.84 12.07
N GLY A 60 -5.65 -0.58 11.99
CA GLY A 60 -6.67 -0.16 11.05
C GLY A 60 -6.17 -0.22 9.60
N ALA A 61 -6.89 -0.93 8.73
CA ALA A 61 -6.61 -1.02 7.31
C ALA A 61 -7.90 -1.03 6.49
N TRP A 62 -7.95 -0.28 5.40
CA TRP A 62 -9.12 -0.20 4.54
C TRP A 62 -8.73 -0.29 3.06
N ARG A 63 -9.38 -1.23 2.33
CA ARG A 63 -9.09 -1.42 0.92
C ARG A 63 -9.72 -0.30 0.08
N LEU A 64 -8.91 0.30 -0.78
CA LEU A 64 -9.30 1.28 -1.80
C LEU A 64 -9.15 0.68 -3.20
N PRO A 65 -9.92 1.14 -4.20
CA PRO A 65 -9.97 0.51 -5.51
C PRO A 65 -8.73 0.81 -6.36
N LEU A 66 -8.41 -0.14 -7.25
CA LEU A 66 -7.61 0.08 -8.45
C LEU A 66 -8.49 -0.20 -9.67
N ALA A 67 -8.46 0.68 -10.67
CA ALA A 67 -9.25 0.47 -11.89
C ALA A 67 -8.65 1.19 -13.11
N PRO A 68 -8.95 0.72 -14.34
CA PRO A 68 -8.44 1.34 -15.58
C PRO A 68 -8.74 2.83 -15.69
N ALA A 69 -9.89 3.29 -15.17
CA ALA A 69 -10.25 4.71 -15.22
C ALA A 69 -9.25 5.61 -14.45
N TYR A 70 -8.60 5.10 -13.40
CA TYR A 70 -7.56 5.84 -12.69
C TYR A 70 -6.22 5.79 -13.43
N ASP A 71 -5.96 4.73 -14.18
CA ASP A 71 -4.77 4.61 -15.02
C ASP A 71 -4.76 5.64 -16.16
N GLU A 72 -5.93 5.95 -16.73
CA GLU A 72 -6.09 6.99 -17.75
C GLU A 72 -5.58 8.37 -17.28
N LYS A 73 -5.69 8.68 -15.98
CA LYS A 73 -5.21 9.93 -15.40
C LYS A 73 -3.68 10.05 -15.43
N LEU A 74 -2.96 8.96 -15.59
CA LEU A 74 -1.50 8.89 -15.65
C LEU A 74 -0.96 9.02 -17.08
N LYS A 75 -1.81 9.01 -18.09
CA LYS A 75 -1.37 9.16 -19.48
C LYS A 75 -0.73 10.53 -19.73
N SER A 76 0.38 10.52 -20.45
CA SER A 76 1.11 11.72 -20.88
C SER A 76 1.11 11.80 -22.40
N ARG A 77 1.23 13.01 -22.94
CA ARG A 77 1.39 13.26 -24.37
C ARG A 77 2.87 13.35 -24.79
N ILE A 78 3.76 13.50 -23.82
CA ILE A 78 5.17 13.82 -24.05
C ILE A 78 6.14 12.88 -23.28
N ALA A 79 5.61 11.95 -22.50
CA ALA A 79 6.39 10.98 -21.72
C ALA A 79 5.60 9.66 -21.65
N ASP A 80 6.22 8.61 -21.14
CA ASP A 80 5.60 7.29 -20.96
C ASP A 80 4.39 7.38 -20.03
N MET A 81 4.49 8.22 -18.99
CA MET A 81 3.42 8.49 -18.04
C MET A 81 3.66 9.80 -17.27
N LYS A 82 2.63 10.27 -16.60
CA LYS A 82 2.75 11.32 -15.59
C LYS A 82 3.20 10.71 -14.27
N ASN A 83 4.03 11.41 -13.50
CA ASN A 83 4.39 11.01 -12.14
C ASN A 83 3.24 11.24 -11.14
N VAL A 84 2.29 12.13 -11.46
CA VAL A 84 1.17 12.50 -10.59
C VAL A 84 -0.11 12.56 -11.40
N GLY A 85 -1.16 11.87 -10.96
CA GLY A 85 -2.45 11.78 -11.65
C GLY A 85 -3.40 12.97 -11.42
N GLY A 86 -2.96 14.00 -10.68
CA GLY A 86 -3.79 15.13 -10.28
C GLY A 86 -4.27 15.04 -8.84
N ARG A 87 -5.14 16.00 -8.44
CA ARG A 87 -5.61 16.10 -7.06
C ARG A 87 -6.67 15.06 -6.70
N ASP A 88 -7.57 14.75 -7.67
CA ASP A 88 -8.69 13.85 -7.44
C ASP A 88 -8.23 12.39 -7.37
N ALA A 89 -8.71 11.67 -6.36
CA ALA A 89 -8.32 10.28 -6.11
C ALA A 89 -6.80 10.09 -5.96
N GLY A 90 -6.13 11.04 -5.31
CA GLY A 90 -4.66 11.12 -5.26
C GLY A 90 -3.99 9.86 -4.72
N SER A 91 -4.52 9.22 -3.68
CA SER A 91 -3.99 7.95 -3.16
C SER A 91 -4.17 6.79 -4.15
N ILE A 92 -5.31 6.75 -4.85
CA ILE A 92 -5.62 5.71 -5.84
C ILE A 92 -4.73 5.86 -7.07
N THR A 93 -4.56 7.09 -7.58
CA THR A 93 -3.69 7.34 -8.74
C THR A 93 -2.22 7.10 -8.43
N ALA A 94 -1.78 7.36 -7.20
CA ALA A 94 -0.42 7.03 -6.75
C ALA A 94 -0.20 5.50 -6.71
N ALA A 95 -1.13 4.75 -6.14
CA ALA A 95 -1.08 3.29 -6.17
C ALA A 95 -1.20 2.73 -7.60
N GLN A 96 -2.03 3.33 -8.45
CA GLN A 96 -2.15 2.95 -9.87
C GLN A 96 -0.85 3.20 -10.64
N PHE A 97 -0.10 4.26 -10.30
CA PHE A 97 1.25 4.49 -10.82
C PHE A 97 2.19 3.36 -10.44
N LEU A 98 2.22 2.95 -9.16
CA LEU A 98 3.07 1.85 -8.69
C LEU A 98 2.70 0.53 -9.38
N LYS A 99 1.42 0.26 -9.58
CA LYS A 99 0.94 -0.94 -10.26
C LYS A 99 1.55 -1.14 -11.65
N ARG A 100 1.90 -0.07 -12.37
CA ARG A 100 2.56 -0.16 -13.69
C ARG A 100 3.95 -0.79 -13.65
N PHE A 101 4.56 -0.85 -12.47
CA PHE A 101 5.87 -1.45 -12.23
C PHE A 101 5.78 -2.85 -11.61
N VAL A 102 4.57 -3.41 -11.52
CA VAL A 102 4.34 -4.79 -11.09
C VAL A 102 4.25 -5.67 -12.33
N GLN A 103 5.06 -6.73 -12.37
CA GLN A 103 5.08 -7.69 -13.46
C GLN A 103 3.81 -8.56 -13.45
N ASP A 104 3.43 -9.06 -14.62
CA ASP A 104 2.29 -9.96 -14.75
C ASP A 104 2.51 -11.24 -13.92
N GLY A 105 1.49 -11.64 -13.18
CA GLY A 105 1.51 -12.83 -12.33
C GLY A 105 2.05 -12.62 -10.92
N VAL A 106 2.62 -11.45 -10.60
CA VAL A 106 3.04 -11.12 -9.24
C VAL A 106 1.86 -10.56 -8.44
N ALA A 107 1.45 -11.24 -7.37
CA ALA A 107 0.49 -10.69 -6.42
C ALA A 107 1.16 -9.53 -5.67
N TRP A 108 0.51 -8.37 -5.69
CA TRP A 108 1.08 -7.15 -5.10
C TRP A 108 0.06 -6.38 -4.28
N ALA A 109 0.54 -5.82 -3.17
CA ALA A 109 -0.21 -4.86 -2.37
C ALA A 109 0.68 -3.68 -1.96
N HIS A 110 0.12 -2.47 -2.07
CA HIS A 110 0.66 -1.24 -1.51
C HIS A 110 -0.15 -0.83 -0.29
N LEU A 111 0.54 -0.52 0.81
CA LEU A 111 -0.05 0.01 2.04
C LEU A 111 0.37 1.47 2.19
N ASP A 112 -0.56 2.40 1.93
CA ASP A 112 -0.31 3.83 2.17
C ASP A 112 -0.53 4.14 3.65
N ILE A 113 0.58 4.24 4.38
CA ILE A 113 0.62 4.43 5.82
C ILE A 113 0.80 5.91 6.23
N ALA A 114 0.59 6.86 5.32
CA ALA A 114 0.83 8.28 5.62
C ALA A 114 0.01 8.78 6.81
N GLY A 115 -1.20 8.24 7.03
CA GLY A 115 -2.04 8.58 8.18
C GLY A 115 -1.68 7.85 9.45
N THR A 116 -1.14 6.64 9.37
CA THR A 116 -0.98 5.73 10.52
C THR A 116 0.46 5.60 11.02
N ALA A 117 1.46 6.02 10.23
CA ALA A 117 2.88 5.88 10.55
C ALA A 117 3.34 6.69 11.78
N SER A 118 2.60 7.74 12.17
CA SER A 118 2.95 8.56 13.32
C SER A 118 1.72 9.07 14.05
N ARG A 119 1.88 9.35 15.35
CA ARG A 119 0.82 9.92 16.20
C ARG A 119 1.39 10.96 17.16
N LYS A 120 0.53 11.90 17.57
CA LYS A 120 0.92 12.95 18.52
C LYS A 120 0.98 12.45 19.96
N GLU A 121 0.14 11.49 20.33
CA GLU A 121 0.00 10.95 21.67
C GLU A 121 0.23 9.44 21.69
N ALA A 122 0.73 8.92 22.80
CA ALA A 122 0.89 7.48 23.00
C ALA A 122 -0.48 6.78 23.04
N ALA A 123 -0.61 5.61 22.40
CA ALA A 123 -1.78 4.75 22.51
C ALA A 123 -1.41 3.29 22.29
N GLY A 124 -2.00 2.41 23.10
CA GLY A 124 -1.67 0.98 23.08
C GLY A 124 -0.19 0.75 23.36
N LEU A 125 0.46 -0.01 22.49
CA LEU A 125 1.90 -0.30 22.57
C LEU A 125 2.78 0.78 21.95
N ALA A 126 2.21 1.69 21.14
CA ALA A 126 2.98 2.69 20.40
C ALA A 126 3.17 3.97 21.23
N PRO A 127 4.40 4.48 21.38
CA PRO A 127 4.67 5.78 21.98
C PRO A 127 4.19 6.92 21.07
N ALA A 128 4.25 8.15 21.54
CA ALA A 128 4.15 9.32 20.69
C ALA A 128 5.31 9.32 19.66
N GLY A 129 5.05 9.71 18.42
CA GLY A 129 6.00 9.62 17.31
C GLY A 129 5.68 8.46 16.39
N ALA A 130 6.67 7.70 15.99
CA ALA A 130 6.51 6.56 15.09
C ALA A 130 5.69 5.44 15.76
N THR A 131 4.68 4.93 15.05
CA THR A 131 3.75 3.91 15.56
C THR A 131 4.25 2.49 15.39
N GLY A 132 5.10 2.23 14.38
CA GLY A 132 5.42 0.89 13.93
C GLY A 132 4.26 0.18 13.22
N TRP A 133 3.24 0.95 12.77
CA TRP A 133 2.09 0.39 12.06
C TRP A 133 2.54 -0.52 10.91
N GLY A 134 1.94 -1.68 10.80
CA GLY A 134 2.21 -2.68 9.79
C GLY A 134 3.16 -3.79 10.22
N VAL A 135 3.94 -3.61 11.28
CA VAL A 135 4.85 -4.67 11.78
C VAL A 135 4.05 -5.89 12.24
N LEU A 136 3.02 -5.69 13.07
CA LEU A 136 2.17 -6.77 13.56
C LEU A 136 1.32 -7.37 12.44
N THR A 137 0.78 -6.52 11.55
CA THR A 137 0.04 -6.97 10.36
C THR A 137 0.87 -7.88 9.47
N LEU A 138 2.11 -7.51 9.16
CA LEU A 138 2.97 -8.29 8.28
C LEU A 138 3.43 -9.59 8.95
N ASP A 139 3.79 -9.54 10.22
CA ASP A 139 4.15 -10.74 11.01
C ASP A 139 2.99 -11.75 11.00
N ARG A 140 1.79 -11.30 11.34
CA ARG A 140 0.57 -12.14 11.30
C ARG A 140 0.28 -12.69 9.90
N TRP A 141 0.38 -11.86 8.86
CA TRP A 141 0.12 -12.29 7.50
C TRP A 141 1.10 -13.37 7.04
N ILE A 142 2.39 -13.24 7.39
CA ILE A 142 3.41 -14.23 7.08
C ILE A 142 3.15 -15.53 7.88
N ALA A 143 2.90 -15.42 9.18
CA ALA A 143 2.62 -16.58 10.03
C ALA A 143 1.39 -17.37 9.54
N ASP A 144 0.29 -16.66 9.21
CA ASP A 144 -0.96 -17.31 8.76
C ASP A 144 -0.85 -17.92 7.34
N GLY A 145 0.01 -17.38 6.48
CA GLY A 145 0.04 -17.74 5.06
C GLY A 145 1.26 -18.52 4.57
N TYR A 146 2.40 -18.42 5.27
CA TYR A 146 3.67 -18.90 4.75
C TYR A 146 4.50 -19.73 5.75
N GLU A 147 4.11 -19.82 7.01
CA GLU A 147 4.82 -20.60 8.05
C GLU A 147 4.09 -21.89 8.45
N GLY A 148 3.03 -22.29 7.75
CA GLY A 148 2.19 -23.44 8.02
C GLY A 148 2.74 -24.77 7.52
#